data_d9c08124831aa2f4d6b680d3944c6c8e
#
_entry.id   d9c08124831aa2f4d6b680d3944c6c8e
#
_cell.length_a   1.000
_cell.length_b   1.000
_cell.length_c   1.000
_cell.angle_alpha   90.00
_cell.angle_beta   90.00
_cell.angle_gamma   90.00
#
_symmetry.space_group_name_H-M   'P 1'
#
loop_
_entity.id
_entity.type
_entity.pdbx_description
1 polymer ?
#
loop_
_entity_poly.entity_id
_entity_poly.type
_entity_poly.pdbx_seq_one_letter_code
_entity_poly.pdbx_strand_id
1 'polypeptide(L)'
;MGKIDLINLANKYLKNEESNFTGYLMYKDKKVAEIKDTEFVKSLDDNLLPVIMINKNAGSLEVWLQTRVIDTHRTNSRQVRRRLSVRSEVPKEIVIKARAICITDSYWLKWINEDITYKEVRSRLSDGLNTVALYGNASEINFKDLDISPELTNIGSFEKCWKLIEGCWYMIKKGTYKENFAEVLIANIAINLGFDAVKYEAIEDGVLVKCKDFTNNGEVDFEPMFSFVRDYWEIDDSISIIKELGYIEEFLNITFMDALCYNIDRHTFNFGILRKDGEPVGLAPNFDNNLGLSGVLNNSGLESTWYSTSFTRNNYKPILDEYNYNVPKIDLEEIKVIINNTLKGFPSLKSESGFSEVVFKIIKNNYEEILK
;
A
#
# COMPACT_ATOMS: atom_id res chain seq x y z
N MET A 1 10.18 -3.69 45.51
CA MET A 1 10.45 -2.62 44.53
C MET A 1 9.13 -2.16 43.98
N GLY A 2 8.72 -0.95 44.33
CA GLY A 2 7.34 -0.52 44.17
C GLY A 2 6.98 -0.02 42.80
N LYS A 3 5.68 -0.03 42.47
CA LYS A 3 5.06 0.54 41.26
C LYS A 3 5.54 1.96 40.87
N ILE A 4 6.06 2.70 41.85
CA ILE A 4 6.60 4.06 41.68
C ILE A 4 7.97 4.06 40.94
N ASP A 5 8.80 3.02 41.14
CA ASP A 5 10.09 2.93 40.47
C ASP A 5 9.99 2.59 38.99
N LEU A 6 8.99 1.78 38.62
CA LEU A 6 8.72 1.46 37.20
C LEU A 6 8.14 2.66 36.43
N ILE A 7 7.33 3.46 37.10
CA ILE A 7 6.79 4.71 36.53
C ILE A 7 7.89 5.76 36.39
N ASN A 8 8.80 5.86 37.34
CA ASN A 8 9.94 6.76 37.30
C ASN A 8 11.00 6.31 36.26
N LEU A 9 11.23 5.00 36.13
CA LEU A 9 12.07 4.44 35.08
C LEU A 9 11.45 4.66 33.69
N ALA A 10 10.17 4.36 33.53
CA ALA A 10 9.44 4.66 32.30
C ALA A 10 9.45 6.17 31.98
N ASN A 11 9.25 7.03 32.99
CA ASN A 11 9.31 8.48 32.79
C ASN A 11 10.74 9.00 32.53
N LYS A 12 11.78 8.32 33.01
CA LYS A 12 13.18 8.65 32.72
C LYS A 12 13.56 8.30 31.27
N TYR A 13 13.04 7.17 30.76
CA TYR A 13 13.15 6.80 29.34
C TYR A 13 12.21 7.60 28.43
N LEU A 14 11.06 8.08 28.96
CA LEU A 14 10.08 8.87 28.23
C LEU A 14 10.35 10.40 28.25
N LYS A 15 11.27 10.87 29.10
CA LYS A 15 11.54 12.32 29.29
C LYS A 15 12.58 12.89 28.34
N ASN A 16 13.26 12.08 27.51
CA ASN A 16 14.28 12.53 26.56
C ASN A 16 13.98 12.10 25.12
N GLU A 17 12.76 11.88 24.74
CA GLU A 17 12.41 11.78 23.32
C GLU A 17 12.23 13.21 22.81
N GLU A 18 13.33 13.80 22.37
CA GLU A 18 13.35 15.04 21.60
C GLU A 18 12.47 14.83 20.37
N SER A 19 11.49 15.72 20.20
CA SER A 19 10.65 15.79 18.99
C SER A 19 11.47 16.09 17.72
N ASN A 20 12.77 16.36 17.88
CA ASN A 20 13.71 16.75 16.84
C ASN A 20 14.72 15.64 16.58
N PHE A 21 14.77 15.21 15.32
CA PHE A 21 15.74 14.23 14.84
C PHE A 21 16.96 14.93 14.24
N THR A 22 18.18 14.52 14.68
CA THR A 22 19.45 14.93 14.08
C THR A 22 20.25 13.68 13.71
N GLY A 23 20.59 13.53 12.44
CA GLY A 23 21.26 12.35 11.92
C GLY A 23 21.28 12.30 10.39
N TYR A 24 21.04 11.14 9.86
CA TYR A 24 21.13 10.89 8.43
C TYR A 24 19.86 10.19 7.92
N LEU A 25 19.38 10.58 6.73
CA LEU A 25 18.60 9.70 5.90
C LEU A 25 19.55 8.68 5.28
N MET A 26 19.19 7.42 5.40
CA MET A 26 19.95 6.28 4.89
C MET A 26 19.19 5.62 3.75
N TYR A 27 19.94 5.12 2.77
CA TYR A 27 19.49 4.13 1.80
C TYR A 27 20.35 2.87 2.01
N LYS A 28 19.75 1.80 2.53
CA LYS A 28 20.51 0.66 3.04
C LYS A 28 21.60 1.16 4.03
N ASP A 29 22.87 0.84 3.81
CA ASP A 29 23.96 1.31 4.67
C ASP A 29 24.62 2.63 4.19
N LYS A 30 24.09 3.24 3.12
CA LYS A 30 24.64 4.48 2.56
C LYS A 30 23.93 5.72 3.12
N LYS A 31 24.68 6.72 3.54
CA LYS A 31 24.14 8.03 3.92
C LYS A 31 23.74 8.79 2.67
N VAL A 32 22.49 9.24 2.57
CA VAL A 32 21.96 9.95 1.39
C VAL A 32 21.60 11.39 1.66
N ALA A 33 21.32 11.75 2.92
CA ALA A 33 21.15 13.15 3.33
C ALA A 33 21.51 13.37 4.78
N GLU A 34 21.92 14.61 5.12
CA GLU A 34 22.04 15.09 6.49
C GLU A 34 20.76 15.79 6.92
N ILE A 35 20.31 15.45 8.14
CA ILE A 35 19.12 16.01 8.78
C ILE A 35 19.55 16.59 10.13
N LYS A 36 19.13 17.82 10.42
CA LYS A 36 19.33 18.47 11.71
C LYS A 36 18.03 19.07 12.19
N ASP A 37 17.67 18.80 13.44
CA ASP A 37 16.44 19.28 14.07
C ASP A 37 15.17 18.97 13.24
N THR A 38 15.17 17.80 12.59
CA THR A 38 14.13 17.31 11.67
C THR A 38 13.99 18.16 10.39
N GLU A 39 15.01 18.92 10.05
CA GLU A 39 15.10 19.68 8.81
C GLU A 39 16.17 19.09 7.88
N PHE A 40 15.87 19.08 6.59
CA PHE A 40 16.82 18.67 5.57
C PHE A 40 17.94 19.71 5.46
N VAL A 41 19.20 19.31 5.69
CA VAL A 41 20.34 20.18 5.61
C VAL A 41 20.98 20.14 4.23
N LYS A 42 21.36 18.96 3.77
CA LYS A 42 21.97 18.78 2.45
C LYS A 42 21.84 17.34 1.97
N SER A 43 21.84 17.18 0.66
CA SER A 43 22.02 15.88 0.02
C SER A 43 23.49 15.45 0.08
N LEU A 44 23.70 14.15 0.27
CA LEU A 44 25.00 13.49 0.16
C LEU A 44 25.06 12.61 -1.09
N ASP A 45 23.90 12.21 -1.62
CA ASP A 45 23.75 11.48 -2.88
C ASP A 45 22.37 11.73 -3.47
N ASP A 46 22.31 12.64 -4.45
CA ASP A 46 21.06 13.06 -5.09
C ASP A 46 20.35 11.91 -5.82
N ASN A 47 21.09 10.93 -6.38
CA ASN A 47 20.53 9.83 -7.14
C ASN A 47 19.75 8.84 -6.26
N LEU A 48 20.13 8.73 -4.99
CA LEU A 48 19.53 7.82 -4.03
C LEU A 48 18.48 8.47 -3.14
N LEU A 49 18.20 9.76 -3.31
CA LEU A 49 17.11 10.38 -2.53
C LEU A 49 15.74 9.80 -2.92
N PRO A 50 14.78 9.75 -1.98
CA PRO A 50 13.38 9.61 -2.34
C PRO A 50 12.96 10.68 -3.34
N VAL A 51 12.16 10.33 -4.35
CA VAL A 51 11.79 11.27 -5.43
C VAL A 51 11.14 12.53 -4.88
N ILE A 52 10.30 12.39 -3.88
CA ILE A 52 9.64 13.53 -3.22
C ILE A 52 10.63 14.55 -2.61
N MET A 53 11.88 14.15 -2.35
CA MET A 53 12.93 14.99 -1.78
C MET A 53 13.86 15.59 -2.84
N ILE A 54 13.89 15.06 -4.05
CA ILE A 54 14.75 15.54 -5.15
C ILE A 54 14.34 16.97 -5.56
N ASN A 55 13.07 17.27 -5.56
CA ASN A 55 12.54 18.60 -5.86
C ASN A 55 12.73 19.53 -4.63
N LYS A 56 13.82 20.22 -4.58
CA LYS A 56 14.45 21.02 -3.48
C LYS A 56 13.57 22.08 -2.78
N ASN A 57 12.29 21.82 -2.51
CA ASN A 57 11.48 22.73 -1.71
C ASN A 57 11.62 22.39 -0.21
N ALA A 58 11.71 23.41 0.63
CA ALA A 58 11.94 23.35 2.07
C ALA A 58 10.96 22.49 2.90
N GLY A 59 9.97 21.86 2.33
CA GLY A 59 9.02 20.95 2.99
C GLY A 59 9.15 19.49 2.60
N SER A 60 10.11 19.11 1.75
CA SER A 60 10.14 17.75 1.16
C SER A 60 10.39 16.65 2.19
N LEU A 61 11.22 16.89 3.21
CA LEU A 61 11.44 15.90 4.29
C LEU A 61 10.15 15.72 5.13
N GLU A 62 9.49 16.79 5.50
CA GLU A 62 8.25 16.71 6.27
C GLU A 62 7.15 15.98 5.49
N VAL A 63 6.99 16.30 4.21
CA VAL A 63 6.04 15.61 3.33
C VAL A 63 6.40 14.13 3.20
N TRP A 64 7.68 13.80 3.00
CA TRP A 64 8.13 12.41 2.95
C TRP A 64 7.83 11.65 4.25
N LEU A 65 8.04 12.26 5.42
CA LEU A 65 7.69 11.67 6.70
C LEU A 65 6.17 11.47 6.84
N GLN A 66 5.37 12.42 6.35
CA GLN A 66 3.91 12.31 6.36
C GLN A 66 3.39 11.17 5.48
N THR A 67 4.04 10.90 4.34
CA THR A 67 3.70 9.77 3.47
C THR A 67 4.09 8.41 4.03
N ARG A 68 4.66 8.35 5.24
CA ARG A 68 5.18 7.13 5.88
C ARG A 68 4.55 6.85 7.24
N VAL A 69 3.44 7.44 7.54
CA VAL A 69 2.77 7.27 8.84
C VAL A 69 1.51 6.44 8.71
N ILE A 70 1.23 5.63 9.73
CA ILE A 70 -0.05 4.94 9.84
C ILE A 70 -1.20 5.95 9.74
N ASP A 71 -2.17 5.68 8.87
CA ASP A 71 -3.33 6.54 8.71
C ASP A 71 -4.10 6.67 10.03
N THR A 72 -4.32 7.91 10.45
CA THR A 72 -5.06 8.21 11.69
C THR A 72 -6.54 7.82 11.60
N HIS A 73 -7.11 7.76 10.40
CA HIS A 73 -8.50 7.34 10.14
C HIS A 73 -8.67 5.83 10.15
N ARG A 74 -7.58 5.07 10.09
CA ARG A 74 -7.62 3.61 10.20
C ARG A 74 -8.29 3.21 11.53
N THR A 75 -9.26 2.31 11.48
CA THR A 75 -10.13 1.91 12.61
C THR A 75 -9.36 1.59 13.89
N ASN A 76 -8.21 0.93 13.78
CA ASN A 76 -7.39 0.49 14.91
C ASN A 76 -6.08 1.30 15.10
N SER A 77 -5.91 2.43 14.40
CA SER A 77 -4.68 3.23 14.49
C SER A 77 -4.34 3.66 15.93
N ARG A 78 -5.34 4.04 16.71
CA ARG A 78 -5.17 4.40 18.12
C ARG A 78 -4.66 3.22 18.96
N GLN A 79 -5.18 2.00 18.73
CA GLN A 79 -4.77 0.79 19.43
C GLN A 79 -3.32 0.43 19.09
N VAL A 80 -2.94 0.46 17.81
CA VAL A 80 -1.56 0.19 17.35
C VAL A 80 -0.60 1.19 17.99
N ARG A 81 -0.85 2.49 17.87
CA ARG A 81 -0.01 3.55 18.45
C ARG A 81 0.11 3.41 19.97
N ARG A 82 -1.01 3.17 20.66
CA ARG A 82 -1.04 3.01 22.13
C ARG A 82 -0.21 1.82 22.59
N ARG A 83 -0.25 0.72 21.87
CA ARG A 83 0.54 -0.50 22.19
C ARG A 83 2.03 -0.27 22.00
N LEU A 84 2.42 0.51 21.02
CA LEU A 84 3.81 0.92 20.78
C LEU A 84 4.26 2.08 21.68
N SER A 85 3.46 2.45 22.69
CA SER A 85 3.76 3.60 23.57
C SER A 85 3.96 4.93 22.82
N VAL A 86 3.41 5.03 21.60
CA VAL A 86 3.41 6.27 20.82
C VAL A 86 2.20 7.10 21.27
N ARG A 87 2.46 8.15 22.04
CA ARG A 87 1.42 9.06 22.56
C ARG A 87 1.13 10.22 21.61
N SER A 88 2.07 10.53 20.76
CA SER A 88 1.94 11.63 19.80
C SER A 88 0.91 11.31 18.72
N GLU A 89 0.16 12.32 18.32
CA GLU A 89 -0.66 12.34 17.12
C GLU A 89 0.05 13.06 15.97
N VAL A 90 1.25 13.59 16.22
CA VAL A 90 2.07 14.28 15.22
C VAL A 90 2.73 13.25 14.31
N PRO A 91 2.41 13.24 13.01
CA PRO A 91 2.90 12.23 12.07
C PRO A 91 4.42 12.05 12.09
N LYS A 92 5.18 13.14 12.06
CA LYS A 92 6.65 13.09 12.05
C LYS A 92 7.24 12.39 13.27
N GLU A 93 6.68 12.58 14.46
CA GLU A 93 7.19 11.93 15.69
C GLU A 93 6.97 10.42 15.67
N ILE A 94 5.83 9.98 15.13
CA ILE A 94 5.52 8.55 14.96
C ILE A 94 6.55 7.89 14.03
N VAL A 95 6.81 8.52 12.88
CA VAL A 95 7.72 7.99 11.86
C VAL A 95 9.16 8.00 12.33
N ILE A 96 9.61 9.07 13.02
CA ILE A 96 10.96 9.15 13.59
C ILE A 96 11.18 8.02 14.61
N LYS A 97 10.19 7.74 15.46
CA LYS A 97 10.27 6.63 16.41
C LYS A 97 10.40 5.27 15.72
N ALA A 98 9.72 5.09 14.59
CA ALA A 98 9.86 3.90 13.73
C ALA A 98 11.09 3.97 12.81
N ARG A 99 11.97 4.95 12.96
CA ARG A 99 13.13 5.21 12.08
C ARG A 99 12.74 5.38 10.60
N ALA A 100 11.51 5.73 10.31
CA ALA A 100 10.93 5.79 8.98
C ALA A 100 11.08 4.49 8.15
N ILE A 101 11.45 3.36 8.75
CA ILE A 101 11.66 2.12 8.02
C ILE A 101 10.33 1.56 7.51
N CYS A 102 10.31 1.13 6.26
CA CYS A 102 9.16 0.49 5.61
C CYS A 102 9.56 -0.87 5.05
N ILE A 103 8.58 -1.75 4.81
CA ILE A 103 8.83 -3.04 4.17
C ILE A 103 9.11 -2.86 2.69
N THR A 104 8.41 -1.93 2.04
CA THR A 104 8.39 -1.76 0.58
C THR A 104 9.51 -0.90 0.03
N ASP A 105 10.45 -0.43 0.85
CA ASP A 105 11.64 0.30 0.42
C ASP A 105 12.82 0.16 1.39
N SER A 106 13.94 0.77 1.05
CA SER A 106 15.23 0.65 1.76
C SER A 106 15.65 1.91 2.52
N TYR A 107 14.74 2.89 2.67
CA TYR A 107 15.03 4.14 3.36
C TYR A 107 14.76 4.03 4.86
N TRP A 108 15.65 4.68 5.68
CA TRP A 108 15.48 4.75 7.12
C TRP A 108 16.27 5.91 7.73
N LEU A 109 15.96 6.26 9.00
CA LEU A 109 16.62 7.32 9.74
C LEU A 109 17.64 6.75 10.72
N LYS A 110 18.89 7.24 10.65
CA LYS A 110 20.00 6.89 11.53
C LYS A 110 20.41 8.10 12.37
N TRP A 111 20.39 7.97 13.70
CA TRP A 111 20.88 9.04 14.58
C TRP A 111 22.39 9.26 14.39
N ILE A 112 22.86 10.50 14.60
CA ILE A 112 24.23 10.90 14.28
C ILE A 112 25.30 10.08 15.03
N ASN A 113 25.00 9.64 16.23
CA ASN A 113 25.95 8.94 17.12
C ASN A 113 25.70 7.41 17.18
N GLU A 114 24.91 6.87 16.29
CA GLU A 114 24.64 5.42 16.26
C GLU A 114 25.61 4.69 15.35
N ASP A 115 26.05 3.52 15.82
CA ASP A 115 26.77 2.54 15.01
C ASP A 115 25.85 1.31 14.80
N ILE A 116 24.95 1.44 13.82
CA ILE A 116 23.96 0.44 13.46
C ILE A 116 23.87 0.31 11.93
N THR A 117 23.72 -0.90 11.45
CA THR A 117 23.60 -1.24 10.02
C THR A 117 22.14 -1.39 9.59
N TYR A 118 21.87 -1.27 8.29
CA TYR A 118 20.55 -1.53 7.72
C TYR A 118 20.03 -2.94 8.04
N LYS A 119 20.92 -3.94 7.96
CA LYS A 119 20.57 -5.34 8.31
C LYS A 119 20.08 -5.45 9.74
N GLU A 120 20.74 -4.79 10.69
CA GLU A 120 20.34 -4.80 12.10
C GLU A 120 19.00 -4.08 12.31
N VAL A 121 18.77 -2.93 11.66
CA VAL A 121 17.49 -2.22 11.74
C VAL A 121 16.37 -3.05 11.15
N ARG A 122 16.58 -3.62 9.97
CA ARG A 122 15.56 -4.45 9.29
C ARG A 122 15.28 -5.74 10.05
N SER A 123 16.26 -6.34 10.71
CA SER A 123 16.08 -7.54 11.54
C SER A 123 15.28 -7.30 12.82
N ARG A 124 15.15 -6.03 13.24
CA ARG A 124 14.32 -5.63 14.40
C ARG A 124 12.86 -5.43 14.05
N LEU A 125 12.50 -5.46 12.76
CA LEU A 125 11.10 -5.44 12.36
C LEU A 125 10.43 -6.69 12.92
N SER A 126 9.41 -6.49 13.74
CA SER A 126 8.70 -7.55 14.44
C SER A 126 7.26 -7.62 13.95
N ASP A 127 6.78 -8.83 13.71
CA ASP A 127 5.37 -9.12 13.40
C ASP A 127 4.49 -9.25 14.65
N GLY A 128 5.03 -8.94 15.84
CA GLY A 128 4.35 -9.11 17.13
C GLY A 128 3.07 -8.28 17.33
N LEU A 129 2.82 -7.30 16.46
CA LEU A 129 1.60 -6.46 16.50
C LEU A 129 0.49 -6.91 15.55
N ASN A 130 0.65 -8.01 14.85
CA ASN A 130 -0.31 -8.47 13.83
C ASN A 130 -1.74 -8.56 14.36
N THR A 131 -1.92 -9.13 15.53
CA THR A 131 -3.23 -9.28 16.15
C THR A 131 -3.84 -7.93 16.50
N VAL A 132 -3.05 -6.97 16.99
CA VAL A 132 -3.52 -5.62 17.28
C VAL A 132 -3.85 -4.87 15.99
N ALA A 133 -3.01 -5.04 14.97
CA ALA A 133 -3.16 -4.37 13.69
C ALA A 133 -4.40 -4.84 12.91
N LEU A 134 -4.80 -6.12 13.07
CA LEU A 134 -5.97 -6.70 12.41
C LEU A 134 -7.25 -6.66 13.24
N TYR A 135 -7.14 -6.83 14.56
CA TYR A 135 -8.31 -7.06 15.43
C TYR A 135 -8.45 -6.04 16.56
N GLY A 136 -7.49 -5.14 16.73
CA GLY A 136 -7.51 -4.12 17.79
C GLY A 136 -7.24 -4.64 19.20
N ASN A 137 -7.31 -5.95 19.43
CA ASN A 137 -7.14 -6.60 20.74
C ASN A 137 -5.96 -7.56 20.74
N ALA A 138 -5.08 -7.44 21.74
CA ALA A 138 -4.10 -8.47 22.06
C ALA A 138 -4.01 -8.61 23.57
N SER A 139 -4.25 -9.82 24.06
CA SER A 139 -4.19 -10.12 25.49
C SER A 139 -2.76 -10.26 26.00
N GLU A 140 -1.80 -10.63 25.15
CA GLU A 140 -0.41 -10.91 25.56
C GLU A 140 0.58 -10.47 24.47
N ILE A 141 1.16 -9.30 24.62
CA ILE A 141 2.32 -8.87 23.82
C ILE A 141 3.48 -8.62 24.77
N ASN A 142 4.62 -9.23 24.49
CA ASN A 142 5.85 -8.99 25.23
C ASN A 142 6.47 -7.67 24.73
N PHE A 143 6.31 -6.59 25.52
CA PHE A 143 6.71 -5.23 25.16
C PHE A 143 8.22 -5.00 24.96
N LYS A 144 9.06 -5.99 25.29
CA LYS A 144 10.51 -5.84 25.17
C LYS A 144 11.04 -5.95 23.73
N ASP A 145 10.24 -6.51 22.83
CA ASP A 145 10.66 -6.80 21.45
C ASP A 145 10.07 -5.80 20.42
N LEU A 146 9.45 -4.70 20.88
CA LEU A 146 8.67 -3.78 20.05
C LEU A 146 9.40 -2.48 19.68
N ASP A 147 10.72 -2.47 19.63
CA ASP A 147 11.46 -1.24 19.34
C ASP A 147 11.18 -0.68 17.94
N ILE A 148 10.93 -1.54 16.95
CA ILE A 148 10.57 -1.12 15.59
C ILE A 148 9.47 -2.03 15.03
N SER A 149 8.33 -1.45 14.67
CA SER A 149 7.24 -2.19 14.02
C SER A 149 6.94 -1.59 12.65
N PRO A 150 6.84 -2.43 11.58
CA PRO A 150 6.43 -1.98 10.27
C PRO A 150 5.00 -1.42 10.26
N GLU A 151 4.21 -1.70 11.31
CA GLU A 151 2.84 -1.22 11.42
C GLU A 151 2.73 0.29 11.61
N LEU A 152 3.75 0.96 12.15
CA LEU A 152 3.78 2.42 12.28
C LEU A 152 3.96 3.15 10.94
N THR A 153 4.54 2.47 9.96
CA THR A 153 4.79 2.98 8.61
C THR A 153 3.90 2.32 7.55
N ASN A 154 2.89 1.58 7.97
CA ASN A 154 1.96 0.89 7.09
C ASN A 154 0.78 1.80 6.75
N ILE A 155 0.84 2.45 5.59
CA ILE A 155 -0.11 3.45 5.10
C ILE A 155 -1.44 2.79 4.66
N GLY A 156 -2.54 3.55 4.75
CA GLY A 156 -3.87 3.19 4.26
C GLY A 156 -4.89 2.98 5.35
N SER A 157 -6.17 3.14 4.99
CA SER A 157 -7.31 3.22 5.90
C SER A 157 -7.84 1.87 6.37
N PHE A 158 -7.55 0.78 5.66
CA PHE A 158 -7.99 -0.57 6.02
C PHE A 158 -7.09 -1.20 7.09
N GLU A 159 -7.68 -2.08 7.89
CA GLU A 159 -6.95 -2.90 8.85
C GLU A 159 -6.04 -3.87 8.11
N LYS A 160 -4.74 -3.76 8.34
CA LYS A 160 -3.71 -4.57 7.69
C LYS A 160 -2.48 -4.72 8.54
N CYS A 161 -1.72 -5.76 8.30
CA CYS A 161 -0.42 -5.97 8.95
C CYS A 161 0.57 -6.65 8.01
N TRP A 162 1.84 -6.47 8.35
CA TRP A 162 2.92 -7.24 7.74
C TRP A 162 3.23 -8.48 8.59
N LYS A 163 3.35 -9.65 7.96
CA LYS A 163 3.71 -10.90 8.61
C LYS A 163 4.89 -11.55 7.89
N LEU A 164 5.89 -11.95 8.67
CA LEU A 164 7.03 -12.69 8.15
C LEU A 164 6.71 -14.19 8.13
N ILE A 165 6.65 -14.79 6.95
CA ILE A 165 6.37 -16.21 6.73
C ILE A 165 7.51 -16.79 5.91
N GLU A 166 8.23 -17.77 6.47
CA GLU A 166 9.34 -18.46 5.79
C GLU A 166 10.38 -17.50 5.18
N GLY A 167 10.68 -16.41 5.88
CA GLY A 167 11.65 -15.40 5.43
C GLY A 167 11.13 -14.41 4.39
N CYS A 168 9.86 -14.46 4.02
CA CYS A 168 9.21 -13.53 3.10
C CYS A 168 8.15 -12.69 3.84
N TRP A 169 8.08 -11.42 3.55
CA TRP A 169 7.02 -10.55 4.06
C TRP A 169 5.73 -10.71 3.26
N TYR A 170 4.63 -10.82 4.00
CA TYR A 170 3.28 -10.85 3.46
C TYR A 170 2.45 -9.74 4.07
N MET A 171 1.74 -8.99 3.23
CA MET A 171 0.67 -8.10 3.68
C MET A 171 -0.59 -8.93 3.90
N ILE A 172 -1.18 -8.80 5.10
CA ILE A 172 -2.49 -9.35 5.42
C ILE A 172 -3.44 -8.18 5.57
N LYS A 173 -4.54 -8.18 4.82
CA LYS A 173 -5.57 -7.15 4.85
C LYS A 173 -6.88 -7.72 5.36
N LYS A 174 -7.64 -6.89 6.08
CA LYS A 174 -8.99 -7.18 6.53
C LYS A 174 -9.94 -6.15 5.92
N GLY A 175 -10.90 -6.65 5.19
CA GLY A 175 -11.99 -5.87 4.58
C GLY A 175 -13.33 -6.56 4.79
N THR A 176 -14.36 -6.05 4.18
CA THR A 176 -15.61 -6.81 4.00
C THR A 176 -15.37 -7.99 3.06
N TYR A 177 -16.23 -9.00 3.10
CA TYR A 177 -16.15 -10.13 2.14
C TYR A 177 -16.13 -9.66 0.68
N LYS A 178 -16.87 -8.61 0.35
CA LYS A 178 -16.96 -8.07 -1.02
C LYS A 178 -15.70 -7.35 -1.44
N GLU A 179 -15.09 -6.57 -0.55
CA GLU A 179 -13.80 -5.91 -0.79
C GLU A 179 -12.66 -6.92 -0.95
N ASN A 180 -12.60 -7.91 -0.05
CA ASN A 180 -11.63 -8.98 -0.14
C ASN A 180 -11.81 -9.83 -1.40
N PHE A 181 -13.06 -10.11 -1.80
CA PHE A 181 -13.37 -10.81 -3.04
C PHE A 181 -12.94 -10.01 -4.27
N ALA A 182 -13.21 -8.70 -4.31
CA ALA A 182 -12.79 -7.84 -5.40
C ALA A 182 -11.27 -7.84 -5.55
N GLU A 183 -10.52 -7.72 -4.46
CA GLU A 183 -9.06 -7.77 -4.45
C GLU A 183 -8.53 -9.07 -5.10
N VAL A 184 -9.07 -10.23 -4.69
CA VAL A 184 -8.64 -11.54 -5.23
C VAL A 184 -9.10 -11.74 -6.67
N LEU A 185 -10.35 -11.39 -6.99
CA LEU A 185 -10.91 -11.59 -8.32
C LEU A 185 -10.18 -10.76 -9.38
N ILE A 186 -9.98 -9.47 -9.11
CA ILE A 186 -9.34 -8.55 -10.06
C ILE A 186 -7.91 -8.99 -10.34
N ALA A 187 -7.17 -9.38 -9.30
CA ALA A 187 -5.83 -9.92 -9.46
C ALA A 187 -5.83 -11.21 -10.31
N ASN A 188 -6.75 -12.13 -10.07
CA ASN A 188 -6.85 -13.38 -10.85
C ASN A 188 -7.18 -13.10 -12.32
N ILE A 189 -8.06 -12.14 -12.62
CA ILE A 189 -8.37 -11.75 -14.01
C ILE A 189 -7.14 -11.11 -14.66
N ALA A 190 -6.47 -10.18 -13.99
CA ALA A 190 -5.26 -9.52 -14.51
C ALA A 190 -4.15 -10.53 -14.83
N ILE A 191 -3.87 -11.47 -13.92
CA ILE A 191 -2.88 -12.52 -14.11
C ILE A 191 -3.29 -13.45 -15.29
N ASN A 192 -4.56 -13.79 -15.41
CA ASN A 192 -5.06 -14.62 -16.52
C ASN A 192 -4.88 -13.92 -17.87
N LEU A 193 -5.01 -12.59 -17.92
CA LEU A 193 -4.77 -11.79 -19.11
C LEU A 193 -3.26 -11.57 -19.39
N GLY A 194 -2.38 -12.08 -18.54
CA GLY A 194 -0.92 -11.91 -18.67
C GLY A 194 -0.41 -10.56 -18.16
N PHE A 195 -1.20 -9.83 -17.40
CA PHE A 195 -0.79 -8.56 -16.82
C PHE A 195 -0.03 -8.76 -15.51
N ASP A 196 0.89 -7.86 -15.22
CA ASP A 196 1.59 -7.86 -13.94
C ASP A 196 0.65 -7.38 -12.81
N ALA A 197 0.39 -8.26 -11.86
CA ALA A 197 -0.51 -8.01 -10.75
C ALA A 197 -0.07 -8.77 -9.50
N VAL A 198 -0.28 -8.15 -8.35
CA VAL A 198 -0.03 -8.80 -7.05
C VAL A 198 -1.04 -9.92 -6.85
N LYS A 199 -0.54 -11.14 -6.64
CA LYS A 199 -1.39 -12.30 -6.37
C LYS A 199 -1.92 -12.25 -4.94
N TYR A 200 -3.24 -12.24 -4.79
CA TYR A 200 -3.91 -12.32 -3.50
C TYR A 200 -4.50 -13.71 -3.26
N GLU A 201 -4.50 -14.12 -1.99
CA GLU A 201 -5.12 -15.36 -1.54
C GLU A 201 -6.12 -15.04 -0.41
N ALA A 202 -7.34 -15.58 -0.53
CA ALA A 202 -8.30 -15.54 0.55
C ALA A 202 -7.88 -16.49 1.68
N ILE A 203 -7.93 -16.02 2.92
CA ILE A 203 -7.70 -16.82 4.13
C ILE A 203 -8.84 -16.61 5.12
N GLU A 204 -9.01 -17.52 6.08
CA GLU A 204 -10.11 -17.48 7.05
C GLU A 204 -11.48 -17.32 6.38
N ASP A 205 -11.77 -18.15 5.37
CA ASP A 205 -13.02 -18.14 4.61
C ASP A 205 -13.35 -16.77 3.97
N GLY A 206 -12.32 -16.01 3.61
CA GLY A 206 -12.43 -14.70 2.95
C GLY A 206 -12.58 -13.52 3.92
N VAL A 207 -12.48 -13.74 5.22
CA VAL A 207 -12.41 -12.65 6.23
C VAL A 207 -11.16 -11.82 6.02
N LEU A 208 -10.05 -12.46 5.63
CA LEU A 208 -8.78 -11.84 5.35
C LEU A 208 -8.31 -12.21 3.94
N VAL A 209 -7.45 -11.36 3.40
CA VAL A 209 -6.64 -11.67 2.22
C VAL A 209 -5.16 -11.45 2.52
N LYS A 210 -4.30 -12.25 1.88
CA LYS A 210 -2.86 -12.08 1.97
C LYS A 210 -2.23 -11.96 0.60
N CYS A 211 -1.17 -11.16 0.50
CA CYS A 211 -0.31 -11.10 -0.68
C CYS A 211 1.15 -11.01 -0.26
N LYS A 212 2.04 -11.53 -1.11
CA LYS A 212 3.47 -11.42 -0.89
C LYS A 212 3.94 -9.99 -1.18
N ASP A 213 4.95 -9.52 -0.45
CA ASP A 213 5.67 -8.29 -0.76
C ASP A 213 6.23 -8.35 -2.19
N PHE A 214 5.79 -7.42 -3.03
CA PHE A 214 6.19 -7.36 -4.43
C PHE A 214 7.56 -6.71 -4.64
N THR A 215 8.15 -6.10 -3.59
CA THR A 215 9.52 -5.56 -3.65
C THR A 215 10.60 -6.62 -3.45
N ASN A 216 10.18 -7.88 -3.27
CA ASN A 216 11.07 -9.01 -3.04
C ASN A 216 12.03 -8.78 -1.86
N ASN A 217 11.48 -8.43 -0.69
CA ASN A 217 12.23 -8.12 0.54
C ASN A 217 13.21 -6.94 0.39
N GLY A 218 12.91 -5.97 -0.45
CA GLY A 218 13.74 -4.78 -0.66
C GLY A 218 14.88 -4.98 -1.67
N GLU A 219 14.74 -5.94 -2.61
CA GLU A 219 15.59 -5.97 -3.80
C GLU A 219 15.32 -4.77 -4.71
N VAL A 220 14.07 -4.34 -4.76
CA VAL A 220 13.63 -3.09 -5.37
C VAL A 220 12.85 -2.27 -4.35
N ASP A 221 12.75 -0.98 -4.58
CA ASP A 221 12.03 -0.03 -3.73
C ASP A 221 10.78 0.44 -4.45
N PHE A 222 9.65 0.47 -3.76
CA PHE A 222 8.42 1.04 -4.28
C PHE A 222 8.37 2.53 -3.98
N GLU A 223 8.31 3.35 -5.02
CA GLU A 223 8.08 4.80 -4.92
C GLU A 223 6.67 5.09 -5.45
N PRO A 224 5.72 5.50 -4.60
CA PRO A 224 4.35 5.80 -5.04
C PRO A 224 4.35 6.98 -6.00
N MET A 225 3.43 7.01 -6.97
CA MET A 225 3.32 8.09 -7.95
C MET A 225 3.10 9.45 -7.28
N PHE A 226 2.49 9.48 -6.09
CA PHE A 226 2.40 10.69 -5.26
C PHE A 226 3.75 11.40 -5.07
N SER A 227 4.84 10.66 -4.98
CA SER A 227 6.19 11.24 -4.84
C SER A 227 6.61 12.10 -6.02
N PHE A 228 6.07 11.82 -7.19
CA PHE A 228 6.36 12.52 -8.44
C PHE A 228 5.45 13.73 -8.64
N VAL A 229 4.13 13.56 -8.45
CA VAL A 229 3.11 14.58 -8.78
C VAL A 229 2.65 15.40 -7.56
N ARG A 230 2.77 14.86 -6.35
CA ARG A 230 2.37 15.49 -5.07
C ARG A 230 0.88 15.84 -4.97
N ASP A 231 0.06 15.19 -5.76
CA ASP A 231 -1.39 15.27 -5.68
C ASP A 231 -1.97 13.85 -5.60
N TYR A 232 -3.01 13.71 -4.80
CA TYR A 232 -3.64 12.41 -4.54
C TYR A 232 -4.41 11.87 -5.75
N TRP A 233 -4.99 12.76 -6.53
CA TRP A 233 -5.85 12.39 -7.67
C TRP A 233 -5.29 12.80 -9.03
N GLU A 234 -4.05 13.27 -9.10
CA GLU A 234 -3.43 13.74 -10.34
C GLU A 234 -3.03 12.57 -11.24
N ILE A 235 -3.85 12.31 -12.25
CA ILE A 235 -3.64 11.19 -13.19
C ILE A 235 -2.95 11.68 -14.48
N ASP A 236 -3.27 12.85 -15.00
CA ASP A 236 -2.75 13.33 -16.28
C ASP A 236 -1.24 13.58 -16.24
N ASP A 237 -0.74 14.27 -15.21
CA ASP A 237 0.70 14.46 -15.00
C ASP A 237 1.38 13.11 -14.70
N SER A 238 0.69 12.20 -13.98
CA SER A 238 1.18 10.85 -13.72
C SER A 238 1.41 10.06 -15.00
N ILE A 239 0.46 10.12 -15.94
CA ILE A 239 0.57 9.46 -17.26
C ILE A 239 1.75 10.02 -18.03
N SER A 240 1.94 11.35 -18.03
CA SER A 240 3.06 12.00 -18.71
C SER A 240 4.40 11.48 -18.19
N ILE A 241 4.59 11.39 -16.87
CA ILE A 241 5.80 10.87 -16.23
C ILE A 241 6.00 9.39 -16.56
N ILE A 242 4.95 8.56 -16.44
CA ILE A 242 5.01 7.13 -16.75
C ILE A 242 5.41 6.90 -18.21
N LYS A 243 4.89 7.72 -19.13
CA LYS A 243 5.22 7.66 -20.55
C LYS A 243 6.68 8.02 -20.80
N GLU A 244 7.20 9.08 -20.16
CA GLU A 244 8.62 9.46 -20.23
C GLU A 244 9.53 8.35 -19.72
N LEU A 245 9.12 7.62 -18.68
CA LEU A 245 9.85 6.49 -18.14
C LEU A 245 9.72 5.20 -18.97
N GLY A 246 8.82 5.17 -19.97
CA GLY A 246 8.64 4.03 -20.88
C GLY A 246 7.70 2.92 -20.37
N TYR A 247 6.88 3.20 -19.34
CA TYR A 247 5.98 2.21 -18.70
C TYR A 247 4.50 2.45 -19.00
N ILE A 248 4.19 3.11 -20.11
CA ILE A 248 2.81 3.49 -20.44
C ILE A 248 1.91 2.26 -20.68
N GLU A 249 2.43 1.18 -21.30
CA GLU A 249 1.63 -0.02 -21.56
C GLU A 249 1.20 -0.69 -20.29
N GLU A 250 2.09 -0.83 -19.30
CA GLU A 250 1.79 -1.41 -18.00
C GLU A 250 0.73 -0.59 -17.26
N PHE A 251 0.81 0.74 -17.34
CA PHE A 251 -0.21 1.61 -16.74
C PHE A 251 -1.55 1.50 -17.46
N LEU A 252 -1.57 1.39 -18.78
CA LEU A 252 -2.80 1.18 -19.53
C LEU A 252 -3.44 -0.18 -19.23
N ASN A 253 -2.64 -1.21 -18.93
CA ASN A 253 -3.15 -2.49 -18.43
C ASN A 253 -3.85 -2.33 -17.07
N ILE A 254 -3.30 -1.52 -16.15
CA ILE A 254 -3.95 -1.17 -14.88
C ILE A 254 -5.25 -0.40 -15.14
N THR A 255 -5.21 0.63 -15.99
CA THR A 255 -6.38 1.44 -16.38
C THR A 255 -7.50 0.57 -16.99
N PHE A 256 -7.12 -0.38 -17.85
CA PHE A 256 -8.06 -1.32 -18.43
C PHE A 256 -8.71 -2.21 -17.35
N MET A 257 -7.93 -2.72 -16.40
CA MET A 257 -8.46 -3.50 -15.28
C MET A 257 -9.40 -2.67 -14.39
N ASP A 258 -9.06 -1.41 -14.13
CA ASP A 258 -9.92 -0.49 -13.39
C ASP A 258 -11.24 -0.22 -14.14
N ALA A 259 -11.17 -0.03 -15.46
CA ALA A 259 -12.34 0.11 -16.33
C ALA A 259 -13.22 -1.14 -16.33
N LEU A 260 -12.61 -2.31 -16.50
CA LEU A 260 -13.28 -3.59 -16.58
C LEU A 260 -14.01 -3.95 -15.28
N CYS A 261 -13.36 -3.72 -14.15
CA CYS A 261 -13.83 -4.11 -12.83
C CYS A 261 -14.42 -2.97 -12.00
N TYR A 262 -14.67 -1.81 -12.61
CA TYR A 262 -15.24 -0.66 -11.92
C TYR A 262 -14.48 -0.31 -10.64
N ASN A 263 -13.17 -0.16 -10.72
CA ASN A 263 -12.39 0.35 -9.61
C ASN A 263 -12.49 1.88 -9.58
N ILE A 264 -12.92 2.43 -8.46
CA ILE A 264 -13.13 3.88 -8.28
C ILE A 264 -12.05 4.55 -7.44
N ASP A 265 -11.05 3.80 -6.99
CA ASP A 265 -10.07 4.25 -6.00
C ASP A 265 -8.62 4.21 -6.51
N ARG A 266 -8.40 4.36 -7.82
CA ARG A 266 -7.05 4.47 -8.37
C ARG A 266 -6.49 5.86 -8.13
N HIS A 267 -5.81 6.04 -7.01
CA HIS A 267 -5.11 7.25 -6.64
C HIS A 267 -3.59 7.04 -6.63
N THR A 268 -2.83 8.11 -6.56
CA THR A 268 -1.36 8.12 -6.74
C THR A 268 -0.56 7.33 -5.69
N PHE A 269 -1.18 6.83 -4.64
CA PHE A 269 -0.58 5.85 -3.72
C PHE A 269 -0.83 4.38 -4.12
N ASN A 270 -1.78 4.13 -5.04
CA ASN A 270 -2.17 2.77 -5.47
C ASN A 270 -1.49 2.35 -6.79
N PHE A 271 -0.53 3.12 -7.26
CA PHE A 271 0.41 2.78 -8.33
C PHE A 271 1.69 3.60 -8.17
N GLY A 272 2.78 3.21 -8.84
CA GLY A 272 4.04 3.90 -8.73
C GLY A 272 5.17 3.15 -9.41
N ILE A 273 6.37 3.64 -9.20
CA ILE A 273 7.58 3.19 -9.88
C ILE A 273 8.38 2.26 -8.96
N LEU A 274 8.83 1.14 -9.49
CA LEU A 274 9.86 0.32 -8.86
C LEU A 274 11.22 0.92 -9.18
N ARG A 275 12.05 1.12 -8.15
CA ARG A 275 13.40 1.66 -8.27
C ARG A 275 14.41 0.65 -7.73
N LYS A 276 15.59 0.62 -8.35
CA LYS A 276 16.74 -0.14 -7.85
C LYS A 276 17.95 0.77 -7.83
N ASP A 277 18.55 0.92 -6.65
CA ASP A 277 19.72 1.79 -6.46
C ASP A 277 19.50 3.22 -7.02
N GLY A 278 18.27 3.73 -6.86
CA GLY A 278 17.85 5.07 -7.31
C GLY A 278 17.25 5.12 -8.72
N GLU A 279 17.50 4.15 -9.58
CA GLU A 279 17.06 4.13 -10.97
C GLU A 279 15.68 3.45 -11.14
N PRO A 280 14.79 3.98 -12.00
CA PRO A 280 13.53 3.33 -12.34
C PRO A 280 13.81 2.00 -13.05
N VAL A 281 13.14 0.92 -12.63
CA VAL A 281 13.29 -0.42 -13.22
C VAL A 281 11.97 -1.05 -13.66
N GLY A 282 10.84 -0.40 -13.40
CA GLY A 282 9.51 -0.86 -13.82
C GLY A 282 8.38 -0.07 -13.17
N LEU A 283 7.17 -0.29 -13.65
CA LEU A 283 5.96 0.07 -12.94
C LEU A 283 5.69 -0.99 -11.86
N ALA A 284 5.14 -0.60 -10.72
CA ALA A 284 4.67 -1.56 -9.72
C ALA A 284 3.52 -2.41 -10.31
N PRO A 285 3.43 -3.70 -9.96
CA PRO A 285 2.32 -4.55 -10.39
C PRO A 285 0.99 -3.96 -9.94
N ASN A 286 -0.11 -4.30 -10.60
CA ASN A 286 -1.45 -3.86 -10.18
C ASN A 286 -1.77 -4.39 -8.77
N PHE A 287 -2.09 -3.51 -7.83
CA PHE A 287 -2.43 -3.83 -6.44
C PHE A 287 -3.50 -2.88 -5.89
N ASP A 288 -4.04 -3.22 -4.72
CA ASP A 288 -5.02 -2.42 -3.96
C ASP A 288 -6.32 -2.18 -4.75
N ASN A 289 -6.97 -3.28 -5.15
CA ASN A 289 -8.20 -3.28 -5.96
C ASN A 289 -9.47 -3.54 -5.11
N ASN A 290 -9.39 -3.41 -3.80
CA ASN A 290 -10.46 -3.78 -2.86
C ASN A 290 -11.75 -2.95 -3.05
N LEU A 291 -11.66 -1.74 -3.60
CA LEU A 291 -12.83 -0.92 -3.95
C LEU A 291 -13.34 -1.14 -5.39
N GLY A 292 -12.72 -2.04 -6.14
CA GLY A 292 -13.29 -2.55 -7.38
C GLY A 292 -14.62 -3.28 -7.14
N LEU A 293 -15.58 -3.13 -8.02
CA LEU A 293 -16.96 -3.71 -7.93
C LEU A 293 -17.79 -3.21 -6.73
N SER A 294 -17.20 -2.49 -5.75
CA SER A 294 -17.83 -2.21 -4.46
C SER A 294 -19.11 -1.37 -4.58
N GLY A 295 -19.10 -0.34 -5.40
CA GLY A 295 -20.25 0.53 -5.62
C GLY A 295 -21.45 -0.21 -6.22
N VAL A 296 -21.20 -1.32 -6.91
CA VAL A 296 -22.23 -2.13 -7.58
C VAL A 296 -22.67 -3.29 -6.68
N LEU A 297 -21.74 -3.92 -5.98
CA LEU A 297 -22.03 -5.06 -5.11
C LEU A 297 -22.84 -4.67 -3.86
N ASN A 298 -22.76 -3.41 -3.43
CA ASN A 298 -23.52 -2.93 -2.28
C ASN A 298 -24.96 -2.55 -2.61
N ASN A 299 -25.26 -2.25 -3.89
CA ASN A 299 -26.59 -1.89 -4.39
C ASN A 299 -27.12 -3.02 -5.26
N SER A 300 -27.85 -3.98 -4.68
CA SER A 300 -28.44 -5.11 -5.40
C SER A 300 -29.54 -4.64 -6.37
N GLY A 301 -29.22 -4.35 -7.64
CA GLY A 301 -30.20 -4.02 -8.66
C GLY A 301 -29.62 -3.73 -10.05
N LEU A 302 -30.49 -3.73 -11.07
CA LEU A 302 -30.14 -3.42 -12.47
C LEU A 302 -29.56 -2.00 -12.65
N GLU A 303 -29.89 -1.07 -11.78
CA GLU A 303 -29.38 0.31 -11.77
C GLU A 303 -27.87 0.36 -11.53
N SER A 304 -27.32 -0.56 -10.76
CA SER A 304 -25.92 -0.59 -10.42
C SER A 304 -25.00 -0.88 -11.63
N THR A 305 -25.45 -1.67 -12.61
CA THR A 305 -24.67 -1.93 -13.84
C THR A 305 -24.60 -0.71 -14.76
N TRP A 306 -25.60 0.17 -14.74
CA TRP A 306 -25.58 1.42 -15.49
C TRP A 306 -24.53 2.39 -14.92
N TYR A 307 -24.41 2.49 -13.60
CA TYR A 307 -23.39 3.33 -12.98
C TYR A 307 -21.98 2.88 -13.36
N SER A 308 -21.68 1.59 -13.35
CA SER A 308 -20.36 1.07 -13.68
C SER A 308 -19.97 1.38 -15.13
N THR A 309 -20.88 1.13 -16.10
CA THR A 309 -20.63 1.43 -17.52
C THR A 309 -20.49 2.93 -17.78
N SER A 310 -21.31 3.75 -17.12
CA SER A 310 -21.22 5.22 -17.23
C SER A 310 -19.89 5.73 -16.66
N PHE A 311 -19.44 5.19 -15.53
CA PHE A 311 -18.16 5.56 -14.94
C PHE A 311 -16.99 5.15 -15.84
N THR A 312 -16.99 3.91 -16.35
CA THR A 312 -15.98 3.43 -17.31
C THR A 312 -15.90 4.32 -18.54
N ARG A 313 -17.05 4.68 -19.13
CA ARG A 313 -17.13 5.57 -20.31
C ARG A 313 -16.51 6.94 -20.04
N ASN A 314 -16.77 7.51 -18.86
CA ASN A 314 -16.43 8.90 -18.59
C ASN A 314 -15.02 9.08 -18.02
N ASN A 315 -14.46 8.06 -17.39
CA ASN A 315 -13.20 8.20 -16.64
C ASN A 315 -12.04 7.38 -17.23
N TYR A 316 -12.28 6.15 -17.67
CA TYR A 316 -11.20 5.27 -18.11
C TYR A 316 -11.10 5.13 -19.62
N LYS A 317 -12.26 4.98 -20.30
CA LYS A 317 -12.27 4.83 -21.76
C LYS A 317 -11.57 5.99 -22.49
N PRO A 318 -11.74 7.27 -22.10
CA PRO A 318 -11.03 8.37 -22.76
C PRO A 318 -9.51 8.22 -22.70
N ILE A 319 -8.96 7.71 -21.58
CA ILE A 319 -7.53 7.45 -21.45
C ILE A 319 -7.10 6.33 -22.39
N LEU A 320 -7.82 5.21 -22.41
CA LEU A 320 -7.52 4.07 -23.29
C LEU A 320 -7.59 4.48 -24.79
N ASP A 321 -8.58 5.30 -25.17
CA ASP A 321 -8.75 5.78 -26.53
C ASP A 321 -7.63 6.77 -26.94
N GLU A 322 -7.24 7.70 -26.07
CA GLU A 322 -6.18 8.68 -26.33
C GLU A 322 -4.84 8.00 -26.63
N TYR A 323 -4.53 6.94 -25.91
CA TYR A 323 -3.28 6.20 -26.10
C TYR A 323 -3.41 5.03 -27.10
N ASN A 324 -4.55 4.91 -27.81
CA ASN A 324 -4.84 3.83 -28.76
C ASN A 324 -4.56 2.45 -28.16
N TYR A 325 -5.00 2.25 -26.91
CA TYR A 325 -4.74 0.99 -26.20
C TYR A 325 -5.33 -0.20 -26.95
N ASN A 326 -4.50 -1.21 -27.15
CA ASN A 326 -4.93 -2.45 -27.79
C ASN A 326 -5.72 -3.31 -26.79
N VAL A 327 -7.03 -3.12 -26.74
CA VAL A 327 -7.93 -3.83 -25.82
C VAL A 327 -7.79 -5.35 -26.00
N PRO A 328 -7.39 -6.10 -24.96
CA PRO A 328 -7.24 -7.54 -25.09
C PRO A 328 -8.60 -8.22 -25.32
N LYS A 329 -8.58 -9.28 -26.12
CA LYS A 329 -9.76 -10.14 -26.31
C LYS A 329 -9.98 -10.97 -25.04
N ILE A 330 -11.12 -10.79 -24.38
CA ILE A 330 -11.51 -11.55 -23.20
C ILE A 330 -12.41 -12.71 -23.61
N ASP A 331 -12.11 -13.91 -23.11
CA ASP A 331 -13.03 -15.04 -23.13
C ASP A 331 -14.00 -14.92 -21.93
N LEU A 332 -15.25 -14.57 -22.20
CA LEU A 332 -16.26 -14.37 -21.18
C LEU A 332 -16.63 -15.66 -20.43
N GLU A 333 -16.48 -16.85 -21.04
CA GLU A 333 -16.71 -18.11 -20.34
C GLU A 333 -15.55 -18.38 -19.35
N GLU A 334 -14.33 -18.03 -19.71
CA GLU A 334 -13.20 -18.11 -18.79
C GLU A 334 -13.35 -17.15 -17.61
N ILE A 335 -13.87 -15.94 -17.83
CA ILE A 335 -14.21 -15.01 -16.72
C ILE A 335 -15.18 -15.64 -15.74
N LYS A 336 -16.21 -16.36 -16.20
CA LYS A 336 -17.13 -17.09 -15.30
C LYS A 336 -16.40 -18.16 -14.49
N VAL A 337 -15.47 -18.87 -15.12
CA VAL A 337 -14.66 -19.88 -14.43
C VAL A 337 -13.80 -19.23 -13.34
N ILE A 338 -13.15 -18.09 -13.63
CA ILE A 338 -12.35 -17.34 -12.65
C ILE A 338 -13.21 -16.86 -11.49
N ILE A 339 -14.38 -16.27 -11.75
CA ILE A 339 -15.33 -15.85 -10.71
C ILE A 339 -15.69 -17.02 -9.79
N ASN A 340 -16.10 -18.16 -10.37
CA ASN A 340 -16.49 -19.33 -9.61
C ASN A 340 -15.34 -19.97 -8.82
N ASN A 341 -14.12 -19.94 -9.36
CA ASN A 341 -12.93 -20.40 -8.66
C ASN A 341 -12.57 -19.48 -7.49
N THR A 342 -12.65 -18.17 -7.69
CA THR A 342 -12.42 -17.18 -6.63
C THR A 342 -13.44 -17.34 -5.49
N LEU A 343 -14.71 -17.58 -5.80
CA LEU A 343 -15.77 -17.82 -4.82
C LEU A 343 -15.54 -19.05 -3.93
N LYS A 344 -14.66 -19.98 -4.30
CA LYS A 344 -14.30 -21.10 -3.41
C LYS A 344 -13.62 -20.62 -2.11
N GLY A 345 -12.92 -19.50 -2.16
CA GLY A 345 -12.31 -18.86 -0.99
C GLY A 345 -13.28 -17.98 -0.17
N PHE A 346 -14.55 -17.83 -0.62
CA PHE A 346 -15.55 -16.95 -0.01
C PHE A 346 -16.91 -17.66 0.14
N PRO A 347 -17.02 -18.63 1.06
CA PRO A 347 -18.24 -19.43 1.22
C PRO A 347 -19.51 -18.60 1.44
N SER A 348 -19.42 -17.49 2.19
CA SER A 348 -20.52 -16.59 2.47
C SER A 348 -21.08 -15.97 1.17
N LEU A 349 -20.22 -15.44 0.30
CA LEU A 349 -20.63 -14.85 -0.99
C LEU A 349 -21.10 -15.91 -1.98
N LYS A 350 -20.48 -17.09 -1.95
CA LYS A 350 -20.89 -18.22 -2.80
C LYS A 350 -22.31 -18.67 -2.50
N SER A 351 -22.79 -18.55 -1.27
CA SER A 351 -24.15 -18.88 -0.86
C SER A 351 -25.17 -17.77 -1.17
N GLU A 352 -24.71 -16.56 -1.53
CA GLU A 352 -25.59 -15.44 -1.91
C GLU A 352 -26.16 -15.67 -3.31
N SER A 353 -27.48 -15.80 -3.41
CA SER A 353 -28.15 -16.08 -4.69
C SER A 353 -27.92 -14.98 -5.71
N GLY A 354 -27.47 -15.34 -6.90
CA GLY A 354 -27.23 -14.40 -8.00
C GLY A 354 -25.96 -13.58 -7.90
N PHE A 355 -25.13 -13.75 -6.86
CA PHE A 355 -23.92 -12.94 -6.69
C PHE A 355 -22.94 -13.09 -7.87
N SER A 356 -22.65 -14.31 -8.31
CA SER A 356 -21.72 -14.55 -9.42
C SER A 356 -22.23 -13.98 -10.75
N GLU A 357 -23.54 -14.05 -10.97
CA GLU A 357 -24.21 -13.50 -12.16
C GLU A 357 -24.12 -11.98 -12.20
N VAL A 358 -24.31 -11.31 -11.05
CA VAL A 358 -24.16 -9.85 -10.94
C VAL A 358 -22.73 -9.43 -11.25
N VAL A 359 -21.74 -10.08 -10.63
CA VAL A 359 -20.30 -9.80 -10.89
C VAL A 359 -19.97 -9.99 -12.37
N PHE A 360 -20.39 -11.13 -12.96
CA PHE A 360 -20.18 -11.40 -14.37
C PHE A 360 -20.81 -10.34 -15.28
N LYS A 361 -22.04 -9.94 -14.97
CA LYS A 361 -22.77 -8.93 -15.75
C LYS A 361 -22.06 -7.57 -15.73
N ILE A 362 -21.48 -7.17 -14.59
CA ILE A 362 -20.72 -5.92 -14.48
C ILE A 362 -19.52 -5.98 -15.42
N ILE A 363 -18.70 -7.03 -15.31
CA ILE A 363 -17.48 -7.20 -16.11
C ILE A 363 -17.83 -7.23 -17.60
N LYS A 364 -18.85 -8.02 -17.99
CA LYS A 364 -19.30 -8.09 -19.37
C LYS A 364 -19.74 -6.73 -19.91
N ASN A 365 -20.61 -6.02 -19.18
CA ASN A 365 -21.14 -4.73 -19.63
C ASN A 365 -20.03 -3.67 -19.76
N ASN A 366 -19.08 -3.65 -18.82
CA ASN A 366 -17.95 -2.75 -18.88
C ASN A 366 -17.03 -3.08 -20.05
N TYR A 367 -16.77 -4.37 -20.32
CA TYR A 367 -16.00 -4.81 -21.47
C TYR A 367 -16.65 -4.38 -22.80
N GLU A 368 -17.98 -4.61 -22.94
CA GLU A 368 -18.74 -4.16 -24.10
C GLU A 368 -18.72 -2.63 -24.27
N GLU A 369 -18.65 -1.87 -23.17
CA GLU A 369 -18.53 -0.41 -23.20
C GLU A 369 -17.14 0.05 -23.64
N ILE A 370 -16.08 -0.63 -23.18
CA ILE A 370 -14.70 -0.34 -23.59
C ILE A 370 -14.52 -0.57 -25.12
N LEU A 371 -15.18 -1.59 -25.67
CA LEU A 371 -15.07 -1.94 -27.10
C LEU A 371 -15.83 -0.99 -28.06
N LYS A 372 -16.72 -0.14 -27.56
CA LYS A 372 -17.43 0.89 -28.39
C LYS A 372 -16.50 2.03 -28.79
#